data_3f30454cbf7dfe8e8ea319f18b6333fd
#
_entry.id   3f30454cbf7dfe8e8ea319f18b6333fd
#
_cell.length_a   1.000
_cell.length_b   1.000
_cell.length_c   1.000
_cell.angle_alpha   90.00
_cell.angle_beta   90.00
_cell.angle_gamma   90.00
#
_symmetry.space_group_name_H-M   'P 1'
#
loop_
_entity.id
_entity.type
_entity.pdbx_description
1 polymer ?
#
loop_
_entity_poly.entity_id
_entity_poly.type
_entity_poly.pdbx_seq_one_letter_code
_entity_poly.pdbx_strand_id
1 'polypeptide(L)'
;MPRAWKLSSIVLGLFAATSVMHQEQAMGQEKPNTKLSFLDPKAAGADFQIQGEYLGKVGDMPIGAHVIARGAGKFDLVAYPGGLPGAGWDAVKGDKLKFAFETKDGVTKGVDPGNDTTIANGVITVKHGDHTGELKRLHRESPTLSKSPPEGAIVLFNGTNADQWEPPKLEDGGFMGVGTRTKRTFENYTLHLEFRSPFMPNATGQARGNSGMYLGDQYECQILDSFGLEGLDNECGGIYQNAKPKVNMCFPPLSWQTYDVDFTCAKFDADGKVTAPARVTIKHNGVVIHDNIELKSTPGGGRSDQKPGAIYLQDHGDAVRFKNIWIVEKK
;
A
#
# COMPACT_ATOMS: atom_id res chain seq x y z
N MET A 1 46.03 2.07 -46.36
CA MET A 1 45.99 2.56 -47.78
C MET A 1 44.69 2.15 -48.41
N PRO A 2 44.16 2.99 -49.22
CA PRO A 2 42.79 3.47 -49.19
C PRO A 2 41.98 3.04 -50.42
N ARG A 3 40.71 3.28 -50.42
CA ARG A 3 40.05 3.88 -51.60
C ARG A 3 38.62 4.35 -51.27
N ALA A 4 38.52 5.65 -51.19
CA ALA A 4 37.29 6.41 -51.40
C ALA A 4 36.83 6.29 -52.87
N TRP A 5 35.53 6.34 -53.11
CA TRP A 5 34.97 6.85 -54.37
C TRP A 5 33.73 7.70 -54.13
N LYS A 6 33.72 8.76 -54.92
CA LYS A 6 32.98 10.02 -54.85
C LYS A 6 31.60 9.94 -55.52
N LEU A 7 30.70 10.76 -55.03
CA LEU A 7 29.72 11.64 -55.69
C LEU A 7 29.29 11.34 -57.15
N SER A 8 28.00 11.33 -57.37
CA SER A 8 27.42 12.15 -58.46
C SER A 8 25.99 12.53 -58.18
N SER A 9 25.71 13.79 -58.51
CA SER A 9 24.56 14.65 -58.25
C SER A 9 23.45 14.51 -59.28
N ILE A 10 22.30 15.14 -58.96
CA ILE A 10 21.28 15.81 -59.84
C ILE A 10 20.14 14.95 -60.33
N VAL A 11 18.90 15.24 -59.91
CA VAL A 11 17.92 16.01 -60.69
C VAL A 11 16.80 16.50 -59.75
N LEU A 12 16.56 17.80 -59.75
CA LEU A 12 15.37 18.50 -59.20
C LEU A 12 14.10 18.09 -59.98
N GLY A 13 13.06 17.74 -59.28
CA GLY A 13 11.69 17.66 -59.79
C GLY A 13 10.76 18.33 -58.78
N LEU A 14 10.34 19.56 -59.10
CA LEU A 14 9.29 20.26 -58.40
C LEU A 14 7.97 19.50 -58.62
N PHE A 15 7.40 19.00 -57.55
CA PHE A 15 5.96 18.74 -57.43
C PHE A 15 5.42 19.54 -56.25
N ALA A 16 4.65 20.60 -56.62
CA ALA A 16 3.85 21.31 -55.65
C ALA A 16 2.67 20.42 -55.27
N ALA A 17 2.79 19.74 -54.12
CA ALA A 17 1.65 19.08 -53.47
C ALA A 17 1.09 20.04 -52.42
N THR A 18 -0.10 20.53 -52.66
CA THR A 18 -0.92 21.26 -51.72
C THR A 18 -1.24 20.34 -50.56
N SER A 19 -0.50 20.45 -49.46
CA SER A 19 -0.81 19.80 -48.20
C SER A 19 -2.00 20.52 -47.56
N VAL A 20 -3.17 19.91 -47.65
CA VAL A 20 -4.29 20.22 -46.75
C VAL A 20 -3.84 19.75 -45.37
N MET A 21 -3.43 20.71 -44.54
CA MET A 21 -3.21 20.43 -43.10
C MET A 21 -4.56 20.16 -42.46
N HIS A 22 -4.85 18.87 -42.25
CA HIS A 22 -5.81 18.49 -41.24
C HIS A 22 -5.13 18.81 -39.89
N GLN A 23 -5.52 19.92 -39.28
CA GLN A 23 -5.31 20.13 -37.84
C GLN A 23 -6.24 19.14 -37.13
N GLU A 24 -5.72 17.94 -36.83
CA GLU A 24 -6.26 17.16 -35.74
C GLU A 24 -6.01 17.97 -34.47
N GLN A 25 -7.06 18.60 -33.97
CA GLN A 25 -7.05 19.11 -32.58
C GLN A 25 -6.77 17.92 -31.68
N ALA A 26 -5.54 17.84 -31.21
CA ALA A 26 -5.20 17.00 -30.06
C ALA A 26 -6.08 17.50 -28.91
N MET A 27 -7.20 16.81 -28.69
CA MET A 27 -7.98 16.99 -27.47
C MET A 27 -7.02 16.67 -26.34
N GLY A 28 -6.60 17.69 -25.61
CA GLY A 28 -5.73 17.55 -24.47
C GLY A 28 -6.38 16.56 -23.51
N GLN A 29 -5.77 15.40 -23.33
CA GLN A 29 -6.20 14.47 -22.29
C GLN A 29 -6.05 15.21 -20.96
N GLU A 30 -7.18 15.51 -20.33
CA GLU A 30 -7.20 16.04 -18.98
C GLU A 30 -6.32 15.16 -18.09
N LYS A 31 -5.38 15.78 -17.37
CA LYS A 31 -4.53 15.01 -16.43
C LYS A 31 -5.43 14.32 -15.40
N PRO A 32 -5.23 13.05 -15.13
CA PRO A 32 -6.04 12.33 -14.14
C PRO A 32 -6.04 13.05 -12.80
N ASN A 33 -7.21 13.21 -12.18
CA ASN A 33 -7.32 13.76 -10.83
C ASN A 33 -6.71 12.78 -9.82
N THR A 34 -5.49 13.03 -9.41
CA THR A 34 -4.76 12.19 -8.45
C THR A 34 -5.33 12.25 -7.03
N LYS A 35 -6.20 13.22 -6.74
CA LYS A 35 -6.92 13.35 -5.46
C LYS A 35 -8.28 12.66 -5.45
N LEU A 36 -8.69 12.04 -6.57
CA LEU A 36 -9.91 11.23 -6.62
C LEU A 36 -9.79 10.09 -5.60
N SER A 37 -10.71 10.08 -4.63
CA SER A 37 -10.66 9.19 -3.47
C SER A 37 -12.06 8.65 -3.17
N PHE A 38 -12.16 7.36 -2.92
CA PHE A 38 -13.40 6.68 -2.56
C PHE A 38 -13.25 6.04 -1.17
N LEU A 39 -14.28 6.19 -0.34
CA LEU A 39 -14.35 5.59 0.99
C LEU A 39 -15.40 4.47 1.07
N ASP A 40 -16.29 4.40 0.10
CA ASP A 40 -17.34 3.37 -0.01
C ASP A 40 -17.07 2.47 -1.24
N PRO A 41 -16.96 1.15 -1.07
CA PRO A 41 -16.83 0.21 -2.18
C PRO A 41 -17.92 0.32 -3.24
N LYS A 42 -19.14 0.72 -2.86
CA LYS A 42 -20.26 0.89 -3.80
C LYS A 42 -20.05 2.07 -4.75
N ALA A 43 -19.35 3.09 -4.32
CA ALA A 43 -19.06 4.29 -5.12
C ALA A 43 -17.76 4.16 -5.93
N ALA A 44 -16.93 3.14 -5.67
CA ALA A 44 -15.56 3.03 -6.18
C ALA A 44 -15.45 2.61 -7.66
N GLY A 45 -16.56 2.25 -8.30
CA GLY A 45 -16.64 2.02 -9.75
C GLY A 45 -16.06 0.70 -10.25
N ALA A 46 -15.94 0.57 -11.57
CA ALA A 46 -15.57 -0.69 -12.25
C ALA A 46 -14.14 -1.12 -11.95
N ASP A 47 -13.18 -0.21 -11.87
CA ASP A 47 -11.78 -0.53 -11.60
C ASP A 47 -11.61 -1.21 -10.21
N PHE A 48 -12.41 -0.78 -9.23
CA PHE A 48 -12.42 -1.40 -7.91
C PHE A 48 -12.97 -2.82 -7.94
N GLN A 49 -13.93 -3.13 -8.82
CA GLN A 49 -14.48 -4.47 -8.95
C GLN A 49 -13.49 -5.48 -9.54
N ILE A 50 -12.51 -4.99 -10.31
CA ILE A 50 -11.46 -5.81 -10.92
C ILE A 50 -10.25 -5.92 -9.98
N GLN A 51 -9.91 -4.83 -9.28
CA GLN A 51 -8.81 -4.81 -8.31
C GLN A 51 -9.03 -5.83 -7.19
N GLY A 52 -7.95 -6.44 -6.73
CA GLY A 52 -7.99 -7.34 -5.59
C GLY A 52 -6.96 -8.46 -5.65
N GLU A 53 -7.11 -9.39 -4.73
CA GLU A 53 -6.29 -10.59 -4.63
C GLU A 53 -6.95 -11.75 -5.37
N TYR A 54 -6.13 -12.54 -6.04
CA TYR A 54 -6.56 -13.72 -6.79
C TYR A 54 -5.63 -14.89 -6.44
N LEU A 55 -6.18 -16.11 -6.41
CA LEU A 55 -5.43 -17.31 -6.12
C LEU A 55 -5.94 -18.48 -7.00
N GLY A 56 -5.02 -19.28 -7.50
CA GLY A 56 -5.33 -20.44 -8.31
C GLY A 56 -4.10 -21.18 -8.75
N LYS A 57 -4.15 -21.75 -9.98
CA LYS A 57 -3.02 -22.46 -10.57
C LYS A 57 -2.80 -22.05 -12.02
N VAL A 58 -1.55 -22.11 -12.43
CA VAL A 58 -1.12 -22.07 -13.84
C VAL A 58 -0.33 -23.33 -14.10
N GLY A 59 -0.86 -24.22 -14.93
CA GLY A 59 -0.43 -25.62 -14.94
C GLY A 59 -0.63 -26.24 -13.56
N ASP A 60 0.42 -26.87 -13.01
CA ASP A 60 0.40 -27.43 -11.65
C ASP A 60 0.86 -26.46 -10.56
N MET A 61 1.38 -25.29 -10.93
CA MET A 61 1.95 -24.34 -9.99
C MET A 61 0.87 -23.47 -9.33
N PRO A 62 0.80 -23.43 -7.99
CA PRO A 62 0.00 -22.45 -7.29
C PRO A 62 0.51 -21.03 -7.59
N ILE A 63 -0.39 -20.13 -7.94
CA ILE A 63 -0.09 -18.73 -8.21
C ILE A 63 -1.07 -17.85 -7.44
N GLY A 64 -0.53 -16.90 -6.66
CA GLY A 64 -1.27 -15.74 -6.19
C GLY A 64 -1.09 -14.58 -7.14
N ALA A 65 -2.06 -13.68 -7.20
CA ALA A 65 -1.91 -12.43 -7.95
C ALA A 65 -2.57 -11.26 -7.23
N HIS A 66 -1.93 -10.10 -7.31
CA HIS A 66 -2.52 -8.81 -7.00
C HIS A 66 -2.84 -8.09 -8.30
N VAL A 67 -4.07 -7.62 -8.45
CA VAL A 67 -4.51 -6.74 -9.54
C VAL A 67 -4.70 -5.35 -8.96
N ILE A 68 -3.91 -4.38 -9.39
CA ILE A 68 -3.83 -3.04 -8.85
C ILE A 68 -4.39 -2.06 -9.88
N ALA A 69 -5.48 -1.34 -9.56
CA ALA A 69 -6.04 -0.32 -10.42
C ALA A 69 -5.11 0.89 -10.55
N ARG A 70 -4.98 1.39 -11.78
CA ARG A 70 -4.22 2.58 -12.15
C ARG A 70 -5.10 3.69 -12.73
N GLY A 71 -6.43 3.52 -12.61
CA GLY A 71 -7.43 4.43 -13.15
C GLY A 71 -7.69 4.25 -14.64
N ALA A 72 -8.85 4.71 -15.08
CA ALA A 72 -9.28 4.67 -16.48
C ALA A 72 -9.18 3.26 -17.12
N GLY A 73 -9.52 2.21 -16.36
CA GLY A 73 -9.50 0.83 -16.84
C GLY A 73 -8.08 0.24 -17.01
N LYS A 74 -7.05 0.86 -16.46
CA LYS A 74 -5.68 0.34 -16.49
C LYS A 74 -5.33 -0.36 -15.18
N PHE A 75 -4.55 -1.44 -15.28
CA PHE A 75 -4.16 -2.25 -14.13
C PHE A 75 -2.73 -2.76 -14.25
N ASP A 76 -2.07 -2.88 -13.10
CA ASP A 76 -0.90 -3.73 -12.97
C ASP A 76 -1.33 -5.07 -12.35
N LEU A 77 -0.80 -6.16 -12.85
CA LEU A 77 -0.91 -7.47 -12.23
C LEU A 77 0.46 -7.89 -11.73
N VAL A 78 0.55 -8.23 -10.45
CA VAL A 78 1.76 -8.82 -9.85
C VAL A 78 1.44 -10.26 -9.48
N ALA A 79 2.06 -11.21 -10.17
CA ALA A 79 1.91 -12.63 -9.89
C ALA A 79 3.01 -13.13 -8.94
N TYR A 80 2.62 -13.98 -8.01
CA TYR A 80 3.42 -14.53 -6.93
C TYR A 80 3.45 -16.06 -7.04
N PRO A 81 4.53 -16.65 -7.55
CA PRO A 81 4.70 -18.12 -7.57
C PRO A 81 4.64 -18.71 -6.16
N GLY A 82 3.84 -19.76 -5.99
CA GLY A 82 3.66 -20.44 -4.71
C GLY A 82 2.45 -19.97 -3.90
N GLY A 83 1.89 -18.78 -4.15
CA GLY A 83 0.72 -18.25 -3.41
C GLY A 83 0.77 -16.75 -3.20
N LEU A 84 0.03 -16.22 -2.24
CA LEU A 84 -0.01 -14.80 -1.91
C LEU A 84 1.04 -14.44 -0.83
N PRO A 85 1.43 -13.15 -0.70
CA PRO A 85 2.22 -12.68 0.43
C PRO A 85 1.62 -13.09 1.77
N GLY A 86 2.45 -13.70 2.63
CA GLY A 86 2.02 -14.29 3.91
C GLY A 86 1.18 -15.57 3.80
N ALA A 87 0.97 -16.11 2.57
CA ALA A 87 0.17 -17.31 2.31
C ALA A 87 0.72 -18.08 1.09
N GLY A 88 1.93 -18.62 1.23
CA GLY A 88 2.57 -19.52 0.27
C GLY A 88 3.65 -18.90 -0.60
N TRP A 89 3.60 -17.60 -0.89
CA TRP A 89 4.71 -16.95 -1.59
C TRP A 89 5.96 -16.84 -0.71
N ASP A 90 7.11 -17.20 -1.27
CA ASP A 90 8.40 -17.11 -0.59
C ASP A 90 8.99 -15.69 -0.73
N ALA A 91 8.78 -14.86 0.28
CA ALA A 91 9.27 -13.49 0.30
C ALA A 91 10.82 -13.39 0.30
N VAL A 92 11.54 -14.45 0.71
CA VAL A 92 13.01 -14.47 0.74
C VAL A 92 13.57 -14.61 -0.67
N LYS A 93 12.97 -15.49 -1.49
CA LYS A 93 13.31 -15.59 -2.92
C LYS A 93 12.90 -14.36 -3.68
N GLY A 94 11.75 -13.77 -3.33
CA GLY A 94 11.27 -12.53 -3.89
C GLY A 94 10.79 -12.60 -5.35
N ASP A 95 10.68 -13.78 -5.93
CA ASP A 95 10.28 -13.97 -7.33
C ASP A 95 8.86 -13.45 -7.57
N LYS A 96 8.72 -12.51 -8.49
CA LYS A 96 7.45 -11.92 -8.91
C LYS A 96 7.44 -11.70 -10.41
N LEU A 97 6.28 -11.83 -11.02
CA LEU A 97 6.06 -11.48 -12.41
C LEU A 97 5.12 -10.29 -12.48
N LYS A 98 5.40 -9.32 -13.35
CA LYS A 98 4.60 -8.11 -13.50
C LYS A 98 4.07 -8.00 -14.91
N PHE A 99 2.79 -7.67 -15.05
CA PHE A 99 2.11 -7.53 -16.31
C PHE A 99 1.20 -6.30 -16.27
N ALA A 100 1.05 -5.64 -17.41
CA ALA A 100 0.10 -4.56 -17.59
C ALA A 100 -1.21 -5.09 -18.20
N PHE A 101 -2.34 -4.52 -17.77
CA PHE A 101 -3.67 -4.86 -18.26
C PHE A 101 -4.46 -3.60 -18.57
N GLU A 102 -5.37 -3.68 -19.53
CA GLU A 102 -6.27 -2.59 -19.89
C GLU A 102 -7.66 -3.12 -20.22
N THR A 103 -8.68 -2.38 -19.81
CA THR A 103 -10.08 -2.64 -20.17
C THR A 103 -10.39 -1.90 -21.47
N LYS A 104 -10.77 -2.64 -22.51
CA LYS A 104 -11.29 -2.13 -23.77
C LYS A 104 -12.59 -2.85 -24.10
N ASP A 105 -13.62 -2.11 -24.50
CA ASP A 105 -14.93 -2.65 -24.86
C ASP A 105 -15.51 -3.59 -23.78
N GLY A 106 -15.31 -3.24 -22.50
CA GLY A 106 -15.78 -4.01 -21.35
C GLY A 106 -14.98 -5.27 -21.02
N VAL A 107 -13.87 -5.53 -21.72
CA VAL A 107 -13.00 -6.69 -21.46
C VAL A 107 -11.62 -6.23 -20.98
N THR A 108 -11.18 -6.74 -19.84
CA THR A 108 -9.84 -6.50 -19.29
C THR A 108 -8.87 -7.55 -19.79
N LYS A 109 -7.83 -7.15 -20.51
CA LYS A 109 -6.84 -8.04 -21.13
C LYS A 109 -5.41 -7.57 -20.85
N GLY A 110 -4.46 -8.53 -20.89
CA GLY A 110 -3.03 -8.23 -20.94
C GLY A 110 -2.69 -7.39 -22.17
N VAL A 111 -1.77 -6.43 -22.01
CA VAL A 111 -1.37 -5.52 -23.11
C VAL A 111 -0.10 -6.00 -23.84
N ASP A 112 0.65 -6.92 -23.24
CA ASP A 112 1.89 -7.44 -23.83
C ASP A 112 1.60 -8.39 -24.99
N PRO A 113 2.39 -8.38 -26.07
CA PRO A 113 2.22 -9.31 -27.20
C PRO A 113 2.25 -10.78 -26.73
N GLY A 114 1.27 -11.56 -27.18
CA GLY A 114 1.13 -12.97 -26.80
C GLY A 114 0.51 -13.22 -25.41
N ASN A 115 0.11 -12.16 -24.71
CA ASN A 115 -0.60 -12.25 -23.44
C ASN A 115 -2.13 -12.16 -23.69
N ASP A 116 -2.78 -13.28 -23.92
CA ASP A 116 -4.25 -13.38 -24.10
C ASP A 116 -4.98 -13.58 -22.76
N THR A 117 -4.29 -13.36 -21.63
CA THR A 117 -4.88 -13.42 -20.29
C THR A 117 -5.98 -12.39 -20.14
N THR A 118 -7.12 -12.82 -19.57
CA THR A 118 -8.29 -11.95 -19.35
C THR A 118 -8.68 -11.92 -17.87
N ILE A 119 -9.30 -10.82 -17.45
CA ILE A 119 -9.89 -10.67 -16.11
C ILE A 119 -11.37 -10.34 -16.29
N ALA A 120 -12.25 -11.23 -15.84
CA ALA A 120 -13.68 -11.02 -15.90
C ALA A 120 -14.40 -11.76 -14.75
N ASN A 121 -15.46 -11.18 -14.22
CA ASN A 121 -16.34 -11.80 -13.20
C ASN A 121 -15.58 -12.39 -12.00
N GLY A 122 -14.49 -11.73 -11.56
CA GLY A 122 -13.67 -12.20 -10.44
C GLY A 122 -12.78 -13.40 -10.77
N VAL A 123 -12.52 -13.67 -12.05
CA VAL A 123 -11.62 -14.73 -12.51
C VAL A 123 -10.56 -14.14 -13.44
N ILE A 124 -9.30 -14.49 -13.20
CA ILE A 124 -8.21 -14.33 -14.17
C ILE A 124 -8.10 -15.65 -14.93
N THR A 125 -8.36 -15.63 -16.23
CA THR A 125 -8.13 -16.76 -17.13
C THR A 125 -6.79 -16.53 -17.80
N VAL A 126 -5.77 -17.27 -17.37
CA VAL A 126 -4.40 -17.15 -17.87
C VAL A 126 -4.27 -17.86 -19.21
N LYS A 127 -3.74 -17.12 -20.19
CA LYS A 127 -3.32 -17.65 -21.48
C LYS A 127 -2.15 -16.81 -21.98
N HIS A 128 -0.94 -17.32 -21.76
CA HIS A 128 0.30 -16.65 -22.15
C HIS A 128 1.31 -17.69 -22.66
N GLY A 129 1.50 -17.76 -23.98
CA GLY A 129 2.23 -18.86 -24.64
C GLY A 129 1.57 -20.20 -24.28
N ASP A 130 2.38 -21.15 -23.81
CA ASP A 130 1.91 -22.47 -23.38
C ASP A 130 1.34 -22.51 -21.96
N HIS A 131 1.38 -21.39 -21.22
CA HIS A 131 0.88 -21.30 -19.85
C HIS A 131 -0.62 -21.03 -19.84
N THR A 132 -1.37 -21.93 -19.23
CA THR A 132 -2.82 -21.81 -19.06
C THR A 132 -3.21 -22.07 -17.61
N GLY A 133 -4.28 -21.40 -17.14
CA GLY A 133 -4.77 -21.60 -15.79
C GLY A 133 -5.86 -20.61 -15.40
N GLU A 134 -6.36 -20.76 -14.20
CA GLU A 134 -7.36 -19.87 -13.62
C GLU A 134 -7.00 -19.47 -12.20
N LEU A 135 -7.18 -18.18 -11.88
CA LEU A 135 -7.10 -17.65 -10.54
C LEU A 135 -8.45 -17.00 -10.20
N LYS A 136 -8.99 -17.33 -9.04
CA LYS A 136 -10.26 -16.77 -8.55
C LYS A 136 -10.00 -15.67 -7.55
N ARG A 137 -10.78 -14.61 -7.63
CA ARG A 137 -10.75 -13.51 -6.65
C ARG A 137 -11.10 -14.05 -5.27
N LEU A 138 -10.37 -13.58 -4.27
CA LEU A 138 -10.66 -13.85 -2.88
C LEU A 138 -10.60 -12.56 -2.06
N HIS A 139 -11.15 -12.63 -0.87
CA HIS A 139 -11.03 -11.58 0.13
C HIS A 139 -10.40 -12.21 1.37
N ARG A 140 -9.27 -11.64 1.79
CA ARG A 140 -8.63 -12.02 3.06
C ARG A 140 -8.98 -11.01 4.12
N GLU A 141 -9.16 -11.50 5.33
CA GLU A 141 -9.30 -10.68 6.52
C GLU A 141 -8.14 -10.92 7.48
N SER A 142 -7.78 -9.91 8.23
CA SER A 142 -6.81 -10.09 9.29
C SER A 142 -7.36 -11.03 10.38
N PRO A 143 -6.59 -12.02 10.86
CA PRO A 143 -7.04 -12.89 11.95
C PRO A 143 -7.21 -12.15 13.28
N THR A 144 -6.73 -10.90 13.37
CA THR A 144 -6.90 -10.06 14.55
C THR A 144 -7.88 -8.91 14.33
N LEU A 145 -8.60 -8.89 13.19
CA LEU A 145 -9.67 -7.93 12.94
C LEU A 145 -10.77 -8.08 13.99
N SER A 146 -11.25 -6.96 14.53
CA SER A 146 -12.25 -6.92 15.60
C SER A 146 -11.85 -7.61 16.91
N LYS A 147 -10.54 -7.77 17.14
CA LYS A 147 -10.00 -8.33 18.37
C LYS A 147 -10.42 -7.49 19.59
N SER A 148 -11.07 -8.11 20.53
CA SER A 148 -11.49 -7.46 21.76
C SER A 148 -10.30 -7.02 22.61
N PRO A 149 -10.38 -5.83 23.26
CA PRO A 149 -9.38 -5.43 24.24
C PRO A 149 -9.26 -6.49 25.36
N PRO A 150 -8.05 -6.92 25.72
CA PRO A 150 -7.87 -7.83 26.85
C PRO A 150 -8.14 -7.13 28.18
N GLU A 151 -8.24 -7.89 29.26
CA GLU A 151 -8.34 -7.33 30.63
C GLU A 151 -7.15 -6.40 30.91
N GLY A 152 -7.45 -5.24 31.53
CA GLY A 152 -6.47 -4.20 31.82
C GLY A 152 -6.09 -3.32 30.63
N ALA A 153 -6.65 -3.53 29.45
CA ALA A 153 -6.42 -2.64 28.31
C ALA A 153 -7.07 -1.26 28.51
N ILE A 154 -6.36 -0.24 28.06
CA ILE A 154 -6.90 1.11 27.91
C ILE A 154 -7.49 1.20 26.51
N VAL A 155 -8.80 1.35 26.41
CA VAL A 155 -9.50 1.55 25.14
C VAL A 155 -9.29 3.00 24.71
N LEU A 156 -8.51 3.19 23.66
CA LEU A 156 -8.22 4.50 23.09
C LEU A 156 -9.33 4.96 22.14
N PHE A 157 -9.93 4.02 21.39
CA PHE A 157 -11.06 4.32 20.51
C PHE A 157 -11.88 3.05 20.20
N ASN A 158 -13.19 3.14 20.39
CA ASN A 158 -14.14 2.04 20.19
C ASN A 158 -15.26 2.36 19.20
N GLY A 159 -15.17 3.50 18.49
CA GLY A 159 -16.19 3.94 17.53
C GLY A 159 -17.23 4.91 18.07
N THR A 160 -17.24 5.23 19.38
CA THR A 160 -18.26 6.08 19.99
C THR A 160 -17.76 7.46 20.40
N ASN A 161 -16.55 7.56 20.93
CA ASN A 161 -15.98 8.85 21.31
C ASN A 161 -14.46 8.88 21.04
N ALA A 162 -13.94 10.09 20.95
CA ALA A 162 -12.52 10.36 20.71
C ALA A 162 -11.89 11.12 21.91
N ASP A 163 -12.39 10.94 23.13
CA ASP A 163 -11.98 11.70 24.31
C ASP A 163 -10.52 11.49 24.69
N GLN A 164 -9.94 10.38 24.30
CA GLN A 164 -8.52 10.06 24.52
C GLN A 164 -7.60 10.78 23.53
N TRP A 165 -8.14 11.50 22.53
CA TRP A 165 -7.40 12.08 21.41
C TRP A 165 -7.49 13.59 21.36
N GLU A 166 -6.45 14.24 20.80
CA GLU A 166 -6.35 15.68 20.61
C GLU A 166 -5.70 16.03 19.27
N PRO A 167 -6.37 16.83 18.41
CA PRO A 167 -7.81 17.12 18.47
C PRO A 167 -8.65 15.86 18.24
N PRO A 168 -9.87 15.76 18.78
CA PRO A 168 -10.75 14.64 18.47
C PRO A 168 -11.15 14.70 16.99
N LYS A 169 -10.98 13.59 16.28
CA LYS A 169 -11.24 13.47 14.83
C LYS A 169 -12.22 12.33 14.54
N LEU A 170 -13.47 12.53 14.99
CA LEU A 170 -14.53 11.56 14.71
C LEU A 170 -15.11 11.83 13.32
N GLU A 171 -15.12 10.81 12.49
CA GLU A 171 -15.59 10.83 11.11
C GLU A 171 -16.89 10.03 10.95
N ASP A 172 -17.57 10.24 9.83
CA ASP A 172 -18.80 9.51 9.51
C ASP A 172 -18.61 8.00 9.58
N GLY A 173 -19.62 7.29 10.09
CA GLY A 173 -19.58 5.85 10.30
C GLY A 173 -18.91 5.41 11.61
N GLY A 174 -18.59 6.35 12.51
CA GLY A 174 -17.97 6.06 13.81
C GLY A 174 -16.50 5.65 13.68
N PHE A 175 -15.77 6.29 12.77
CA PHE A 175 -14.35 6.04 12.58
C PHE A 175 -13.51 7.20 13.13
N MET A 176 -12.27 6.89 13.51
CA MET A 176 -11.27 7.92 13.80
C MET A 176 -10.61 8.36 12.48
N GLY A 177 -10.44 9.67 12.30
CA GLY A 177 -9.70 10.27 11.20
C GLY A 177 -8.22 10.46 11.51
N VAL A 178 -7.53 11.14 10.59
CA VAL A 178 -6.10 11.46 10.66
C VAL A 178 -5.84 12.82 11.35
N GLY A 179 -4.58 13.10 11.72
CA GLY A 179 -4.17 14.37 12.32
C GLY A 179 -4.53 14.48 13.80
N THR A 180 -4.44 13.38 14.53
CA THR A 180 -4.77 13.32 15.97
C THR A 180 -3.76 12.50 16.74
N ARG A 181 -3.59 12.80 18.02
CA ARG A 181 -2.69 12.08 18.93
C ARG A 181 -3.37 11.78 20.27
N THR A 182 -2.87 10.78 20.97
CA THR A 182 -3.37 10.50 22.32
C THR A 182 -2.98 11.62 23.29
N LYS A 183 -3.89 11.99 24.19
CA LYS A 183 -3.62 12.94 25.29
C LYS A 183 -2.60 12.37 26.28
N ARG A 184 -2.66 11.05 26.50
CA ARG A 184 -1.70 10.33 27.34
C ARG A 184 -0.48 9.93 26.53
N THR A 185 0.66 9.82 27.21
CA THR A 185 1.90 9.27 26.71
C THR A 185 2.12 7.86 27.28
N PHE A 186 2.83 7.02 26.55
CA PHE A 186 3.06 5.63 26.87
C PHE A 186 4.55 5.28 26.70
N GLU A 187 5.10 4.43 27.56
CA GLU A 187 6.50 4.03 27.53
C GLU A 187 6.66 2.66 26.87
N ASN A 188 6.24 1.61 27.56
CA ASN A 188 6.32 0.24 27.08
C ASN A 188 4.91 -0.34 26.99
N TYR A 189 4.55 -0.88 25.82
CA TYR A 189 3.16 -1.31 25.61
C TYR A 189 3.02 -2.35 24.52
N THR A 190 1.87 -3.02 24.54
CA THR A 190 1.28 -3.62 23.33
C THR A 190 0.15 -2.75 22.84
N LEU A 191 0.03 -2.57 21.53
CA LEU A 191 -1.01 -1.76 20.88
C LEU A 191 -1.68 -2.60 19.80
N HIS A 192 -2.99 -2.53 19.73
CA HIS A 192 -3.79 -2.97 18.60
C HIS A 192 -4.46 -1.77 17.93
N LEU A 193 -4.43 -1.76 16.60
CA LEU A 193 -5.03 -0.70 15.80
C LEU A 193 -5.54 -1.28 14.48
N GLU A 194 -6.76 -0.90 14.10
CA GLU A 194 -7.35 -1.23 12.81
C GLU A 194 -7.41 0.00 11.93
N PHE A 195 -6.98 -0.13 10.67
CA PHE A 195 -6.97 0.97 9.70
C PHE A 195 -7.49 0.55 8.35
N ARG A 196 -7.91 1.53 7.55
CA ARG A 196 -8.41 1.34 6.20
C ARG A 196 -8.01 2.51 5.31
N SER A 197 -7.22 2.23 4.27
CA SER A 197 -6.85 3.23 3.27
C SER A 197 -7.99 3.46 2.27
N PRO A 198 -8.17 4.69 1.76
CA PRO A 198 -9.12 4.98 0.69
C PRO A 198 -8.68 4.32 -0.62
N PHE A 199 -9.61 4.11 -1.54
CA PHE A 199 -9.30 3.72 -2.92
C PHE A 199 -9.01 4.96 -3.76
N MET A 200 -7.78 5.09 -4.25
CA MET A 200 -7.29 6.22 -5.03
C MET A 200 -6.64 5.73 -6.33
N PRO A 201 -7.42 5.33 -7.35
CA PRO A 201 -6.90 4.65 -8.53
C PRO A 201 -5.92 5.48 -9.35
N ASN A 202 -6.06 6.80 -9.35
CA ASN A 202 -5.22 7.72 -10.13
C ASN A 202 -3.95 8.17 -9.40
N ALA A 203 -3.80 7.82 -8.10
CA ALA A 203 -2.64 8.18 -7.31
C ALA A 203 -1.60 7.04 -7.30
N THR A 204 -0.34 7.39 -7.04
CA THR A 204 0.78 6.44 -6.94
C THR A 204 1.74 6.85 -5.84
N GLY A 205 2.52 5.89 -5.33
CA GLY A 205 3.56 6.13 -4.32
C GLY A 205 3.00 6.85 -3.09
N GLN A 206 3.73 7.82 -2.58
CA GLN A 206 3.40 8.56 -1.36
C GLN A 206 2.11 9.42 -1.44
N ALA A 207 1.53 9.59 -2.62
CA ALA A 207 0.28 10.31 -2.82
C ALA A 207 -0.98 9.41 -2.76
N ARG A 208 -0.83 8.12 -2.40
CA ARG A 208 -1.89 7.13 -2.48
C ARG A 208 -2.23 6.55 -1.10
N GLY A 209 -3.27 7.09 -0.46
CA GLY A 209 -3.80 6.60 0.81
C GLY A 209 -2.78 6.67 1.95
N ASN A 210 -2.09 7.80 2.06
CA ASN A 210 -0.96 8.01 2.96
C ASN A 210 -1.41 8.50 4.34
N SER A 211 -0.82 7.89 5.36
CA SER A 211 -0.88 8.23 6.78
C SER A 211 0.32 7.55 7.47
N GLY A 212 0.39 7.64 8.79
CA GLY A 212 1.39 6.95 9.60
C GLY A 212 0.89 6.75 11.03
N MET A 213 1.28 5.65 11.63
CA MET A 213 1.12 5.42 13.06
C MET A 213 2.45 5.67 13.74
N TYR A 214 2.56 6.75 14.52
CA TYR A 214 3.77 7.07 15.25
C TYR A 214 3.76 6.43 16.63
N LEU A 215 4.79 5.65 16.91
CA LEU A 215 5.06 5.03 18.20
C LEU A 215 5.86 6.00 19.06
N GLY A 216 5.30 6.39 20.22
CA GLY A 216 5.93 7.36 21.10
C GLY A 216 6.11 8.75 20.47
N ASP A 217 5.29 9.12 19.48
CA ASP A 217 5.42 10.36 18.71
C ASP A 217 6.77 10.50 17.97
N GLN A 218 7.46 9.39 17.76
CA GLN A 218 8.83 9.36 17.23
C GLN A 218 8.99 8.45 16.02
N TYR A 219 8.60 7.19 16.13
CA TYR A 219 8.88 6.17 15.11
C TYR A 219 7.64 5.89 14.29
N GLU A 220 7.71 6.24 13.02
CA GLU A 220 6.58 6.04 12.10
C GLU A 220 6.53 4.59 11.60
N CYS A 221 5.46 3.89 11.92
CA CYS A 221 5.01 2.74 11.16
C CYS A 221 4.11 3.23 10.03
N GLN A 222 4.61 3.12 8.81
CA GLN A 222 3.96 3.68 7.62
C GLN A 222 2.60 3.04 7.35
N ILE A 223 1.63 3.86 7.00
CA ILE A 223 0.34 3.46 6.43
C ILE A 223 0.23 4.07 5.04
N LEU A 224 0.09 3.21 4.03
CA LEU A 224 0.05 3.59 2.62
C LEU A 224 -0.76 2.55 1.85
N ASP A 225 -1.45 2.93 0.78
CA ASP A 225 -1.93 1.92 -0.18
C ASP A 225 -0.73 1.39 -0.99
N SER A 226 -0.02 0.45 -0.38
CA SER A 226 1.12 -0.27 -0.96
C SER A 226 0.73 -1.63 -1.53
N PHE A 227 -0.56 -1.84 -1.82
CA PHE A 227 -1.05 -3.08 -2.37
C PHE A 227 -0.30 -3.45 -3.67
N GLY A 228 0.35 -4.61 -3.67
CA GLY A 228 1.16 -5.11 -4.79
C GLY A 228 2.55 -4.46 -4.98
N LEU A 229 2.97 -3.57 -4.08
CA LEU A 229 4.30 -2.95 -4.10
C LEU A 229 5.36 -3.86 -3.46
N GLU A 230 6.59 -3.33 -3.35
CA GLU A 230 7.77 -4.13 -2.93
C GLU A 230 7.85 -4.41 -1.43
N GLY A 231 7.32 -3.53 -0.59
CA GLY A 231 7.51 -3.55 0.86
C GLY A 231 8.81 -2.85 1.25
N LEU A 232 8.91 -1.56 0.90
CA LEU A 232 10.04 -0.72 1.28
C LEU A 232 9.81 -0.11 2.68
N ASP A 233 10.82 0.55 3.20
CA ASP A 233 10.76 1.23 4.50
C ASP A 233 9.81 2.44 4.55
N ASN A 234 9.44 2.97 3.37
CA ASN A 234 8.46 4.04 3.19
C ASN A 234 7.12 3.54 2.59
N GLU A 235 6.89 2.24 2.60
CA GLU A 235 5.65 1.58 2.21
C GLU A 235 4.94 1.00 3.43
N CYS A 236 3.70 0.56 3.28
CA CYS A 236 2.85 0.07 4.38
C CYS A 236 3.56 -1.01 5.21
N GLY A 237 3.62 -0.80 6.52
CA GLY A 237 4.35 -1.66 7.45
C GLY A 237 5.83 -1.36 7.58
N GLY A 238 6.41 -0.49 6.75
CA GLY A 238 7.77 -0.01 6.92
C GLY A 238 7.91 0.87 8.16
N ILE A 239 9.06 0.80 8.84
CA ILE A 239 9.46 1.84 9.79
C ILE A 239 10.24 2.88 9.00
N TYR A 240 9.63 4.04 8.81
CA TYR A 240 10.09 5.05 7.87
C TYR A 240 11.58 5.40 8.05
N GLN A 241 12.36 5.29 6.97
CA GLN A 241 13.82 5.45 6.93
C GLN A 241 14.62 4.61 7.96
N ASN A 242 14.02 3.55 8.49
CA ASN A 242 14.67 2.70 9.49
C ASN A 242 14.71 1.23 9.04
N ALA A 243 13.56 0.64 8.71
CA ALA A 243 13.51 -0.77 8.37
C ALA A 243 12.34 -1.09 7.41
N LYS A 244 12.61 -1.88 6.37
CA LYS A 244 11.58 -2.44 5.53
C LYS A 244 10.92 -3.65 6.22
N PRO A 245 9.62 -3.93 5.96
CA PRO A 245 8.98 -5.13 6.47
C PRO A 245 9.58 -6.40 5.83
N LYS A 246 9.55 -7.52 6.55
CA LYS A 246 9.97 -8.84 6.03
C LYS A 246 9.15 -9.26 4.82
N VAL A 247 7.90 -8.86 4.77
CA VAL A 247 6.93 -9.10 3.68
C VAL A 247 5.91 -7.99 3.64
N ASN A 248 5.53 -7.53 2.43
CA ASN A 248 4.44 -6.58 2.26
C ASN A 248 3.09 -7.30 2.45
N MET A 249 2.43 -7.04 3.57
CA MET A 249 1.13 -7.61 3.94
C MET A 249 -0.05 -6.67 3.66
N CYS A 250 0.17 -5.59 2.90
CA CYS A 250 -0.88 -4.63 2.57
C CYS A 250 -2.00 -5.29 1.77
N PHE A 251 -3.23 -5.24 2.31
CA PHE A 251 -4.43 -5.67 1.61
C PHE A 251 -4.92 -4.59 0.64
N PRO A 252 -5.82 -4.93 -0.31
CA PRO A 252 -6.41 -3.94 -1.21
C PRO A 252 -7.03 -2.77 -0.42
N PRO A 253 -6.98 -1.52 -0.94
CA PRO A 253 -7.66 -0.39 -0.32
C PRO A 253 -9.14 -0.67 -0.11
N LEU A 254 -9.74 -0.01 0.87
CA LEU A 254 -11.08 -0.26 1.43
C LEU A 254 -11.23 -1.59 2.21
N SER A 255 -10.17 -2.40 2.31
CA SER A 255 -10.13 -3.51 3.27
C SER A 255 -9.63 -3.03 4.62
N TRP A 256 -10.25 -3.50 5.71
CA TRP A 256 -9.74 -3.27 7.06
C TRP A 256 -8.50 -4.11 7.30
N GLN A 257 -7.49 -3.49 7.87
CA GLN A 257 -6.18 -4.09 8.16
C GLN A 257 -5.84 -3.85 9.63
N THR A 258 -4.93 -4.65 10.19
CA THR A 258 -4.54 -4.55 11.59
C THR A 258 -3.04 -4.39 11.75
N TYR A 259 -2.65 -3.52 12.68
CA TYR A 259 -1.34 -3.55 13.31
C TYR A 259 -1.47 -4.04 14.75
N ASP A 260 -0.73 -5.11 15.08
CA ASP A 260 -0.49 -5.55 16.44
C ASP A 260 0.99 -5.27 16.77
N VAL A 261 1.21 -4.40 17.73
CA VAL A 261 2.54 -3.85 18.06
C VAL A 261 2.95 -4.24 19.46
N ASP A 262 4.20 -4.65 19.65
CA ASP A 262 4.89 -4.73 20.91
C ASP A 262 6.05 -3.73 20.90
N PHE A 263 5.96 -2.67 21.71
CA PHE A 263 6.91 -1.57 21.73
C PHE A 263 7.61 -1.46 23.08
N THR A 264 8.91 -1.20 23.04
CA THR A 264 9.74 -0.89 24.21
C THR A 264 10.50 0.41 23.93
N CYS A 265 10.33 1.38 24.81
CA CYS A 265 10.94 2.69 24.71
C CYS A 265 12.46 2.63 24.89
N ALA A 266 13.19 3.58 24.32
CA ALA A 266 14.62 3.73 24.58
C ALA A 266 14.87 4.12 26.04
N LYS A 267 15.99 3.66 26.60
CA LYS A 267 16.46 4.04 27.94
C LYS A 267 17.68 4.95 27.83
N PHE A 268 17.77 5.88 28.76
CA PHE A 268 18.81 6.90 28.79
C PHE A 268 19.43 6.96 30.18
N ASP A 269 20.70 7.37 30.24
CA ASP A 269 21.36 7.73 31.51
C ASP A 269 21.07 9.18 31.91
N ALA A 270 21.66 9.60 33.00
CA ALA A 270 21.49 10.97 33.54
C ALA A 270 22.03 12.05 32.60
N ASP A 271 22.99 11.71 31.75
CA ASP A 271 23.61 12.63 30.78
C ASP A 271 22.84 12.64 29.44
N GLY A 272 21.76 11.86 29.34
CA GLY A 272 20.91 11.78 28.14
C GLY A 272 21.46 10.89 27.05
N LYS A 273 22.43 10.06 27.33
CA LYS A 273 22.93 9.08 26.38
C LYS A 273 22.06 7.83 26.37
N VAL A 274 21.79 7.31 25.20
CA VAL A 274 21.04 6.05 25.04
C VAL A 274 21.80 4.89 25.66
N THR A 275 21.21 4.23 26.65
CA THR A 275 21.74 3.02 27.29
C THR A 275 21.09 1.74 26.75
N ALA A 276 19.87 1.84 26.23
CA ALA A 276 19.21 0.80 25.47
C ALA A 276 18.35 1.44 24.37
N PRO A 277 18.47 1.00 23.10
CA PRO A 277 17.66 1.54 22.02
C PRO A 277 16.19 1.12 22.17
N ALA A 278 15.28 1.88 21.57
CA ALA A 278 13.89 1.46 21.43
C ALA A 278 13.82 0.20 20.55
N ARG A 279 12.85 -0.68 20.84
CA ARG A 279 12.64 -1.93 20.12
C ARG A 279 11.18 -2.13 19.77
N VAL A 280 10.93 -2.79 18.64
CA VAL A 280 9.56 -3.04 18.19
C VAL A 280 9.43 -4.43 17.54
N THR A 281 8.32 -5.08 17.84
CA THR A 281 7.75 -6.19 17.05
C THR A 281 6.43 -5.74 16.49
N ILE A 282 6.21 -5.90 15.18
CA ILE A 282 4.95 -5.55 14.50
C ILE A 282 4.43 -6.74 13.72
N LYS A 283 3.15 -7.05 13.93
CA LYS A 283 2.38 -7.90 13.04
C LYS A 283 1.45 -7.03 12.19
N HIS A 284 1.49 -7.24 10.89
CA HIS A 284 0.55 -6.66 9.94
C HIS A 284 -0.36 -7.78 9.42
N ASN A 285 -1.66 -7.63 9.60
CA ASN A 285 -2.65 -8.66 9.26
C ASN A 285 -2.28 -10.06 9.81
N GLY A 286 -1.82 -10.09 11.07
CA GLY A 286 -1.43 -11.32 11.79
C GLY A 286 -0.04 -11.86 11.47
N VAL A 287 0.65 -11.36 10.44
CA VAL A 287 1.99 -11.82 10.03
C VAL A 287 3.07 -10.93 10.64
N VAL A 288 4.10 -11.52 11.27
CA VAL A 288 5.23 -10.78 11.84
C VAL A 288 6.05 -10.16 10.70
N ILE A 289 6.00 -8.83 10.57
CA ILE A 289 6.76 -8.05 9.58
C ILE A 289 8.04 -7.44 10.16
N HIS A 290 8.05 -7.12 11.45
CA HIS A 290 9.22 -6.76 12.23
C HIS A 290 9.26 -7.61 13.49
N ASP A 291 10.44 -8.09 13.87
CA ASP A 291 10.62 -9.01 14.99
C ASP A 291 11.73 -8.50 15.88
N ASN A 292 11.35 -7.83 16.97
CA ASN A 292 12.22 -7.27 17.99
C ASN A 292 13.39 -6.44 17.42
N ILE A 293 13.12 -5.63 16.39
CA ILE A 293 14.13 -4.79 15.75
C ILE A 293 14.46 -3.57 16.60
N GLU A 294 15.71 -3.11 16.53
CA GLU A 294 16.13 -1.84 17.11
C GLU A 294 15.74 -0.67 16.22
N LEU A 295 15.25 0.40 16.86
CA LEU A 295 14.89 1.64 16.19
C LEU A 295 16.04 2.63 16.38
N LYS A 296 16.61 3.14 15.28
CA LYS A 296 17.84 3.94 15.29
C LYS A 296 17.61 5.43 15.07
N SER A 297 16.54 5.81 14.43
CA SER A 297 16.27 7.19 14.03
C SER A 297 14.79 7.49 14.02
N THR A 298 14.46 8.77 14.09
CA THR A 298 13.10 9.31 14.11
C THR A 298 12.90 10.32 12.99
N PRO A 299 12.85 9.88 11.73
CA PRO A 299 12.57 10.82 10.65
C PRO A 299 11.09 11.18 10.65
N GLY A 300 10.77 12.44 10.39
CA GLY A 300 9.41 12.93 10.17
C GLY A 300 8.56 13.19 11.41
N GLY A 301 8.79 12.54 12.54
CA GLY A 301 8.04 12.74 13.77
C GLY A 301 8.54 13.92 14.61
N GLY A 302 9.80 14.14 14.59
CA GLY A 302 10.42 15.33 15.13
C GLY A 302 10.54 15.45 16.64
N ARG A 303 10.20 14.41 17.42
CA ARG A 303 10.54 14.41 18.83
C ARG A 303 11.87 13.70 19.04
N SER A 304 12.87 14.47 19.45
CA SER A 304 14.16 13.96 19.91
C SER A 304 14.25 13.89 21.44
N ASP A 305 13.17 14.21 22.16
CA ASP A 305 13.17 14.15 23.60
C ASP A 305 13.04 12.70 24.09
N GLN A 306 13.74 12.42 25.18
CA GLN A 306 13.92 11.12 25.78
C GLN A 306 12.72 10.65 26.63
N LYS A 307 11.53 11.18 26.39
CA LYS A 307 10.34 10.93 27.21
C LYS A 307 9.38 9.98 26.52
N PRO A 308 8.56 9.25 27.28
CA PRO A 308 7.41 8.55 26.75
C PRO A 308 6.58 9.49 25.86
N GLY A 309 6.12 9.01 24.71
CA GLY A 309 5.39 9.82 23.75
C GLY A 309 3.99 9.33 23.49
N ALA A 310 3.23 10.13 22.77
CA ALA A 310 1.87 9.81 22.35
C ALA A 310 1.87 8.78 21.22
N ILE A 311 0.71 8.17 20.97
CA ILE A 311 0.41 7.54 19.69
C ILE A 311 -0.15 8.64 18.78
N TYR A 312 0.47 8.86 17.62
CA TYR A 312 0.02 9.87 16.67
C TYR A 312 -0.41 9.22 15.36
N LEU A 313 -1.59 9.59 14.88
CA LEU A 313 -2.14 9.19 13.58
C LEU A 313 -1.94 10.36 12.61
N GLN A 314 -0.98 10.19 11.70
CA GLN A 314 -0.51 11.27 10.82
C GLN A 314 -1.58 11.70 9.83
N ASP A 315 -1.70 13.01 9.62
CA ASP A 315 -2.40 13.61 8.49
C ASP A 315 -1.40 13.87 7.35
N HIS A 316 -1.60 13.21 6.23
CA HIS A 316 -0.85 13.41 5.00
C HIS A 316 -1.77 13.85 3.84
N GLY A 317 -2.98 14.29 4.15
CA GLY A 317 -3.98 14.78 3.20
C GLY A 317 -4.85 13.70 2.57
N ASP A 318 -4.71 12.44 2.97
CA ASP A 318 -5.54 11.34 2.49
C ASP A 318 -6.47 10.81 3.59
N ALA A 319 -7.66 10.35 3.20
CA ALA A 319 -8.76 10.02 4.12
C ALA A 319 -8.64 8.59 4.67
N VAL A 320 -7.52 8.27 5.32
CA VAL A 320 -7.37 7.02 6.06
C VAL A 320 -8.31 7.01 7.27
N ARG A 321 -8.88 5.86 7.60
CA ARG A 321 -9.81 5.67 8.71
C ARG A 321 -9.29 4.63 9.66
N PHE A 322 -9.58 4.84 10.96
CA PHE A 322 -9.16 3.95 12.04
C PHE A 322 -10.35 3.54 12.89
N LYS A 323 -10.24 2.38 13.52
CA LYS A 323 -11.20 1.89 14.51
C LYS A 323 -10.52 0.90 15.46
N ASN A 324 -11.21 0.50 16.52
CA ASN A 324 -10.77 -0.53 17.47
C ASN A 324 -9.31 -0.34 17.90
N ILE A 325 -9.02 0.77 18.59
CA ILE A 325 -7.68 1.11 19.07
C ILE A 325 -7.62 0.91 20.57
N TRP A 326 -6.72 0.06 21.02
CA TRP A 326 -6.48 -0.17 22.45
C TRP A 326 -5.01 -0.48 22.74
N ILE A 327 -4.61 -0.21 23.97
CA ILE A 327 -3.23 -0.35 24.43
C ILE A 327 -3.19 -1.04 25.79
N VAL A 328 -2.17 -1.87 26.02
CA VAL A 328 -1.83 -2.44 27.32
C VAL A 328 -0.44 -1.99 27.70
N GLU A 329 -0.31 -1.24 28.78
CA GLU A 329 0.98 -0.83 29.32
C GLU A 329 1.69 -2.05 29.92
N LYS A 330 2.97 -2.19 29.61
CA LYS A 330 3.87 -3.22 30.21
C LYS A 330 4.56 -2.63 31.44
N LYS A 331 4.66 -3.44 32.47
CA LYS A 331 5.39 -3.08 33.69
C LYS A 331 6.90 -3.18 33.52
#